data_61590775e55ea56be386018484162e51
#
_entry.id   61590775e55ea56be386018484162e51
#
_cell.length_a   1.000
_cell.length_b   1.000
_cell.length_c   1.000
_cell.angle_alpha   90.00
_cell.angle_beta   90.00
_cell.angle_gamma   90.00
#
_symmetry.space_group_name_H-M   'P 1'
#
loop_
_entity.id
_entity.type
_entity.pdbx_description
1 polymer ?
#
loop_
_entity_poly.entity_id
_entity_poly.type
_entity_poly.pdbx_seq_one_letter_code
_entity_poly.pdbx_strand_id
1 'polypeptide(L)' 'MLPVAAARVVLPAALQGLDRQQMTAAIKSAPLGRVDRKIALLRYVERLPLPDIAAQTHYSRTAIGYRLKGIDKILG' A
#
# COMPACT_ATOMS: atom_id res chain seq x y z
N MET A 1 23.94 -6.32 -6.56
CA MET A 1 23.45 -4.95 -6.56
C MET A 1 21.98 -4.91 -6.17
N LEU A 2 21.65 -4.00 -5.31
CA LEU A 2 20.28 -3.91 -4.81
C LEU A 2 19.35 -3.31 -5.86
N PRO A 3 18.14 -3.84 -6.00
CA PRO A 3 17.17 -3.25 -6.87
C PRO A 3 16.81 -1.85 -6.40
N VAL A 4 17.03 -0.88 -7.24
CA VAL A 4 16.78 0.51 -6.93
C VAL A 4 15.29 0.78 -6.72
N ALA A 5 14.45 -0.06 -7.32
CA ALA A 5 13.01 0.14 -7.29
C ALA A 5 12.34 -0.27 -5.97
N ALA A 6 13.06 -0.98 -5.11
CA ALA A 6 12.47 -1.45 -3.87
C ALA A 6 12.38 -0.28 -2.88
N ALA A 7 11.21 0.31 -2.76
CA ALA A 7 10.96 1.35 -1.78
C ALA A 7 10.99 0.73 -0.38
N ARG A 8 11.56 1.48 0.58
CA ARG A 8 11.45 1.09 1.99
C ARG A 8 10.04 1.41 2.46
N VAL A 9 9.26 0.38 2.64
CA VAL A 9 7.88 0.51 3.05
C VAL A 9 7.74 0.04 4.48
N VAL A 10 7.24 0.93 5.33
CA VAL A 10 6.90 0.58 6.70
C VAL A 10 5.50 -0.02 6.68
N LEU A 11 5.39 -1.28 7.09
CA LEU A 11 4.11 -1.97 7.06
C LEU A 11 3.26 -1.60 8.27
N PRO A 12 1.93 -1.41 8.09
CA PRO A 12 1.01 -1.30 9.20
C PRO A 12 1.05 -2.56 10.08
N ALA A 13 0.64 -2.42 11.33
CA ALA A 13 0.72 -3.52 12.28
C ALA A 13 0.01 -4.78 11.80
N ALA A 14 -1.15 -4.63 11.15
CA ALA A 14 -1.92 -5.77 10.66
C ALA A 14 -1.21 -6.56 9.56
N LEU A 15 -0.21 -5.97 8.89
CA LEU A 15 0.50 -6.61 7.80
C LEU A 15 1.89 -7.13 8.20
N GLN A 16 2.36 -6.78 9.38
CA GLN A 16 3.70 -7.19 9.81
C GLN A 16 3.76 -8.69 10.02
N GLY A 17 4.85 -9.30 9.57
CA GLY A 17 5.05 -10.74 9.71
C GLY A 17 4.27 -11.61 8.73
N LEU A 18 3.49 -11.01 7.84
CA LEU A 18 2.72 -11.75 6.84
C LEU A 18 3.51 -11.87 5.54
N ASP A 19 3.31 -12.98 4.83
CA ASP A 19 3.85 -13.12 3.49
C ASP A 19 2.97 -12.37 2.48
N ARG A 20 3.39 -12.35 1.21
CA ARG A 20 2.71 -11.63 0.14
C ARG A 20 1.24 -12.05 0.02
N GLN A 21 0.97 -13.33 0.04
CA GLN A 21 -0.39 -13.86 -0.11
C GLN A 21 -1.25 -13.49 1.10
N GLN A 22 -0.70 -13.59 2.29
CA GLN A 22 -1.39 -13.22 3.52
C GLN A 22 -1.70 -11.73 3.58
N MET A 23 -0.74 -10.88 3.16
CA MET A 23 -0.96 -9.44 3.11
C MET A 23 -2.08 -9.10 2.13
N THR A 24 -2.09 -9.74 0.97
CA THR A 24 -3.13 -9.53 -0.02
C THR A 24 -4.51 -9.88 0.56
N ALA A 25 -4.61 -11.02 1.22
CA ALA A 25 -5.86 -11.44 1.85
C ALA A 25 -6.30 -10.47 2.94
N ALA A 26 -5.37 -10.02 3.78
CA ALA A 26 -5.67 -9.07 4.85
C ALA A 26 -6.19 -7.75 4.31
N ILE A 27 -5.58 -7.23 3.24
CA ILE A 27 -6.00 -5.98 2.61
C ILE A 27 -7.38 -6.14 2.00
N LYS A 28 -7.63 -7.25 1.31
CA LYS A 28 -8.93 -7.51 0.70
C LYS A 28 -10.04 -7.66 1.73
N SER A 29 -9.71 -8.15 2.91
CA SER A 29 -10.69 -8.33 3.99
C SER A 29 -10.90 -7.06 4.82
N ALA A 30 -10.03 -6.08 4.71
CA ALA A 30 -10.13 -4.85 5.46
C ALA A 30 -11.28 -3.96 4.95
N PRO A 31 -11.86 -3.12 5.81
CA PRO A 31 -12.95 -2.23 5.41
C PRO A 31 -12.43 -1.03 4.61
N LEU A 32 -11.87 -1.31 3.46
CA LEU A 32 -11.31 -0.31 2.55
C LEU A 32 -12.20 -0.18 1.32
N GLY A 33 -12.35 1.05 0.82
CA GLY A 33 -12.99 1.27 -0.47
C GLY A 33 -12.14 0.70 -1.61
N ARG A 34 -12.74 0.62 -2.80
CA ARG A 34 -12.08 0.04 -3.97
C ARG A 34 -10.74 0.71 -4.28
N VAL A 35 -10.71 2.05 -4.27
CA VAL A 35 -9.51 2.82 -4.59
C VAL A 35 -8.45 2.60 -3.53
N ASP A 36 -8.83 2.69 -2.26
CA ASP A 36 -7.89 2.52 -1.15
C ASP A 36 -7.33 1.10 -1.10
N ARG A 37 -8.14 0.11 -1.43
CA ARG A 37 -7.69 -1.27 -1.51
C ARG A 37 -6.62 -1.43 -2.60
N LYS A 38 -6.84 -0.83 -3.77
CA LYS A 38 -5.86 -0.86 -4.85
C LYS A 38 -4.57 -0.18 -4.43
N ILE A 39 -4.68 0.98 -3.79
CA ILE A 39 -3.50 1.72 -3.32
C ILE A 39 -2.73 0.90 -2.28
N ALA A 40 -3.44 0.27 -1.34
CA ALA A 40 -2.80 -0.56 -0.32
C ALA A 40 -2.06 -1.75 -0.94
N LEU A 41 -2.66 -2.40 -1.92
CA LEU A 41 -2.00 -3.51 -2.62
C LEU A 41 -0.75 -3.03 -3.35
N LEU A 42 -0.81 -1.91 -4.04
CA LEU A 42 0.34 -1.37 -4.75
C LEU A 42 1.45 -0.96 -3.78
N ARG A 43 1.08 -0.37 -2.64
CA ARG A 43 2.07 0.11 -1.68
C ARG A 43 2.70 -1.00 -0.86
N TYR A 44 1.88 -1.90 -0.30
CA TYR A 44 2.35 -2.86 0.68
C TYR A 44 2.72 -4.22 0.10
N VAL A 45 2.01 -4.67 -0.91
CA VAL A 45 2.31 -5.96 -1.56
C VAL A 45 3.33 -5.78 -2.67
N GLU A 46 3.10 -4.82 -3.58
CA GLU A 46 4.01 -4.54 -4.69
C GLU A 46 5.20 -3.66 -4.29
N ARG A 47 5.09 -2.99 -3.15
CA ARG A 47 6.13 -2.12 -2.59
C ARG A 47 6.54 -0.98 -3.52
N LEU A 48 5.57 -0.39 -4.20
CA LEU A 48 5.84 0.70 -5.12
C LEU A 48 6.03 2.02 -4.38
N PRO A 49 6.93 2.88 -4.88
CA PRO A 49 7.05 4.24 -4.38
C PRO A 49 5.83 5.07 -4.77
N LEU A 50 5.61 6.17 -4.06
CA LEU A 50 4.42 7.01 -4.28
C LEU A 50 4.26 7.50 -5.72
N PRO A 51 5.33 7.92 -6.43
CA PRO A 51 5.19 8.35 -7.82
C PRO A 51 4.61 7.27 -8.73
N ASP A 52 5.00 6.01 -8.52
CA ASP A 52 4.53 4.90 -9.33
C ASP A 52 3.06 4.60 -9.05
N ILE A 53 2.66 4.68 -7.78
CA ILE A 53 1.26 4.51 -7.41
C ILE A 53 0.41 5.63 -8.01
N ALA A 54 0.89 6.86 -7.93
CA ALA A 54 0.21 8.01 -8.51
C ALA A 54 0.00 7.82 -10.01
N ALA A 55 1.04 7.36 -10.72
CA ALA A 55 0.96 7.13 -12.16
C ALA A 55 -0.08 6.06 -12.50
N GLN A 56 -0.17 5.00 -11.72
CA GLN A 56 -1.10 3.90 -12.00
C GLN A 56 -2.54 4.20 -11.62
N THR A 57 -2.75 5.09 -10.65
CA THR A 57 -4.08 5.39 -10.12
C THR A 57 -4.64 6.72 -10.64
N HIS A 58 -3.83 7.50 -11.34
CA HIS A 58 -4.18 8.84 -11.81
C HIS A 58 -4.47 9.84 -10.70
N TYR A 59 -4.03 9.55 -9.48
CA TYR A 59 -4.06 10.50 -8.38
C TYR A 59 -2.70 11.16 -8.22
N SER A 60 -2.68 12.37 -7.64
CA SER A 60 -1.42 13.03 -7.29
C SER A 60 -0.72 12.30 -6.14
N ARG A 61 0.59 12.53 -6.01
CA ARG A 61 1.34 11.98 -4.88
C ARG A 61 0.79 12.45 -3.54
N THR A 62 0.37 13.72 -3.48
CA THR A 62 -0.24 14.27 -2.26
C THR A 62 -1.52 13.52 -1.90
N ALA A 63 -2.38 13.28 -2.88
CA ALA A 63 -3.62 12.54 -2.65
C ALA A 63 -3.34 11.10 -2.21
N ILE A 64 -2.36 10.44 -2.82
CA ILE A 64 -1.95 9.10 -2.39
C ILE A 64 -1.47 9.12 -0.94
N GLY A 65 -0.68 10.11 -0.57
CA GLY A 65 -0.20 10.25 0.81
C GLY A 65 -1.34 10.37 1.82
N TYR A 66 -2.35 11.17 1.51
CA TYR A 66 -3.53 11.31 2.38
C TYR A 66 -4.29 10.01 2.50
N ARG A 67 -4.51 9.33 1.37
CA ARG A 67 -5.22 8.05 1.39
C ARG A 67 -4.46 6.99 2.18
N LEU A 68 -3.14 6.96 2.07
CA LEU A 68 -2.32 6.03 2.83
C LEU A 68 -2.38 6.27 4.34
N LYS A 69 -2.52 7.52 4.77
CA LYS A 69 -2.72 7.80 6.19
C LYS A 69 -4.01 7.16 6.71
N GLY A 70 -5.10 7.26 5.96
CA GLY A 70 -6.36 6.63 6.31
C GLY A 70 -6.28 5.11 6.28
N ILE A 71 -5.64 4.57 5.25
CA ILE A 71 -5.43 3.13 5.11
C ILE A 71 -4.61 2.60 6.29
N ASP A 72 -3.57 3.31 6.66
CA ASP A 72 -2.69 2.92 7.76
C ASP A 72 -3.44 2.87 9.10
N LYS A 73 -4.36 3.79 9.31
CA LYS A 73 -5.21 3.78 10.52
C LYS A 73 -6.10 2.53 10.57
N ILE A 74 -6.61 2.11 9.41
CA ILE A 74 -7.49 0.94 9.34
C ILE A 74 -6.70 -0.34 9.54
N LEU A 75 -5.50 -0.42 8.98
CA LEU A 75 -4.64 -1.60 9.04
C LEU A 75 -3.69 -1.59 10.23
N GLY A 76 -3.56 -0.46 10.87
CA GLY A 76 -2.63 -0.27 11.99
C GLY A 76 -3.10 -0.72 13.34
#